data_65a696f819d0cfb31b43b302465cc064
#
_entry.id   65a696f819d0cfb31b43b302465cc064
#
_cell.length_a   1.000
_cell.length_b   1.000
_cell.length_c   1.000
_cell.angle_alpha   90.00
_cell.angle_beta   90.00
_cell.angle_gamma   90.00
#
_symmetry.space_group_name_H-M   'P 1'
#
loop_
_entity.id
_entity.type
_entity.pdbx_description
1 polymer ?
#
loop_
_entity_poly.entity_id
_entity_poly.type
_entity_poly.pdbx_seq_one_letter_code
_entity_poly.pdbx_strand_id
1 'polypeptide(L)'
;YNCAWAGFGGRVMGAAYTFAHKEGHNPMIYRKWVRRSLGNFFENWVGNLFGNVPYNFTTSHMHLHHRLDGGMGDSFYMWDLDRSSAWDFLLFVPRIFSHMVGVSSLAKFWRQRASPLMCKQFYLLLRGVLIFWFVTPGLLYGVTRSPFFLFVVWLQPLLCMTFFLAVVNWGFHAFVHLDENGEQVACVNSLTILDGLDDSFGEDDHMAHHYSPQTWYTKTHEFQAKMHVDIVKYHGSVFKEVSIVELGFLIMFNQFERIAEKHFVDHSRTLSCQQVADMLRSRARVKEIEYDDYLDWLREGGEAKAAKAKLAKAN
;
A
#
# COMPACT_ATOMS: atom_id res chain seq x y z
N TYR A 1 -11.63 6.25 -24.44
CA TYR A 1 -11.89 5.99 -23.01
C TYR A 1 -10.59 5.65 -22.27
N ASN A 2 -9.85 4.64 -22.67
CA ASN A 2 -8.68 4.16 -21.94
C ASN A 2 -7.57 5.21 -21.80
N CYS A 3 -7.30 5.99 -22.84
CA CYS A 3 -6.31 7.07 -22.75
C CYS A 3 -6.76 8.17 -21.76
N ALA A 4 -8.04 8.52 -21.75
CA ALA A 4 -8.58 9.49 -20.80
C ALA A 4 -8.63 8.92 -19.37
N TRP A 5 -8.96 7.64 -19.24
CA TRP A 5 -9.01 6.96 -17.95
C TRP A 5 -7.62 6.81 -17.30
N ALA A 6 -6.62 6.36 -18.06
CA ALA A 6 -5.26 6.24 -17.54
C ALA A 6 -4.58 7.62 -17.36
N GLY A 7 -4.86 8.53 -18.27
CA GLY A 7 -4.16 9.81 -18.36
C GLY A 7 -2.73 9.65 -18.88
N PHE A 8 -2.05 10.76 -19.11
CA PHE A 8 -0.66 10.76 -19.52
C PHE A 8 0.22 10.13 -18.43
N GLY A 9 0.97 9.08 -18.79
CA GLY A 9 1.84 8.37 -17.86
C GLY A 9 1.12 7.70 -16.68
N GLY A 10 -0.18 7.42 -16.79
CA GLY A 10 -0.95 6.81 -15.70
C GLY A 10 -1.41 7.78 -14.61
N ARG A 11 -1.21 9.08 -14.77
CA ARG A 11 -1.46 10.07 -13.71
C ARG A 11 -2.91 10.15 -13.24
N VAL A 12 -3.88 10.01 -14.14
CA VAL A 12 -5.31 10.02 -13.74
C VAL A 12 -5.65 8.78 -12.95
N MET A 13 -5.13 7.63 -13.35
CA MET A 13 -5.30 6.37 -12.63
C MET A 13 -4.64 6.45 -11.23
N GLY A 14 -3.40 6.92 -11.16
CA GLY A 14 -2.69 7.14 -9.89
C GLY A 14 -3.45 8.10 -8.98
N ALA A 15 -3.85 9.27 -9.48
CA ALA A 15 -4.62 10.25 -8.71
C ALA A 15 -5.96 9.70 -8.21
N ALA A 16 -6.66 8.91 -9.04
CA ALA A 16 -7.93 8.27 -8.64
C ALA A 16 -7.72 7.26 -7.50
N TYR A 17 -6.67 6.45 -7.59
CA TYR A 17 -6.30 5.53 -6.51
C TYR A 17 -5.98 6.29 -5.23
N THR A 18 -5.09 7.27 -5.29
CA THR A 18 -4.65 8.05 -4.14
C THR A 18 -5.80 8.84 -3.52
N PHE A 19 -6.71 9.38 -4.33
CA PHE A 19 -7.87 10.08 -3.78
C PHE A 19 -8.81 9.15 -3.00
N ALA A 20 -9.10 7.94 -3.54
CA ALA A 20 -9.86 6.92 -2.82
C ALA A 20 -9.15 6.51 -1.52
N HIS A 21 -7.83 6.39 -1.56
CA HIS A 21 -6.98 6.10 -0.41
C HIS A 21 -7.10 7.18 0.68
N LYS A 22 -6.90 8.47 0.33
CA LYS A 22 -7.05 9.59 1.28
C LYS A 22 -8.46 9.72 1.83
N GLU A 23 -9.48 9.40 1.03
CA GLU A 23 -10.88 9.38 1.47
C GLU A 23 -11.13 8.24 2.49
N GLY A 24 -10.52 7.07 2.29
CA GLY A 24 -10.56 5.96 3.26
C GLY A 24 -9.98 6.34 4.63
N HIS A 25 -8.91 7.12 4.64
CA HIS A 25 -8.29 7.64 5.86
C HIS A 25 -9.07 8.77 6.53
N ASN A 26 -9.68 9.64 5.75
CA ASN A 26 -10.30 10.88 6.21
C ASN A 26 -11.79 10.96 5.80
N PRO A 27 -12.69 10.28 6.50
CA PRO A 27 -14.12 10.29 6.16
C PRO A 27 -14.78 11.66 6.34
N MET A 28 -14.01 12.68 6.78
CA MET A 28 -14.48 14.05 7.02
C MET A 28 -14.31 14.97 5.79
N ILE A 29 -13.79 14.49 4.66
CA ILE A 29 -13.62 15.26 3.42
C ILE A 29 -14.94 15.90 2.96
N TYR A 30 -16.04 15.17 3.10
CA TYR A 30 -17.33 15.63 2.62
C TYR A 30 -18.17 16.31 3.71
N ARG A 31 -19.04 17.22 3.26
CA ARG A 31 -20.09 17.78 4.13
C ARG A 31 -20.94 16.66 4.73
N LYS A 32 -21.41 16.85 5.95
CA LYS A 32 -22.14 15.85 6.76
C LYS A 32 -23.31 15.19 6.01
N TRP A 33 -24.05 15.93 5.17
CA TRP A 33 -25.17 15.39 4.41
C TRP A 33 -24.72 14.44 3.30
N VAL A 34 -23.64 14.78 2.55
CA VAL A 34 -23.05 13.89 1.54
C VAL A 34 -22.57 12.59 2.18
N ARG A 35 -21.83 12.72 3.28
CA ARG A 35 -21.30 11.56 4.00
C ARG A 35 -22.40 10.65 4.54
N ARG A 36 -23.52 11.20 5.02
CA ARG A 36 -24.66 10.41 5.51
C ARG A 36 -25.37 9.66 4.40
N SER A 37 -25.45 10.24 3.20
CA SER A 37 -26.18 9.68 2.07
C SER A 37 -25.33 8.75 1.21
N LEU A 38 -24.08 9.11 0.94
CA LEU A 38 -23.21 8.46 -0.03
C LEU A 38 -21.96 7.81 0.60
N GLY A 39 -21.68 8.08 1.88
CA GLY A 39 -20.46 7.62 2.55
C GLY A 39 -19.21 8.29 1.98
N ASN A 40 -18.15 7.54 1.79
CA ASN A 40 -16.97 7.92 1.02
C ASN A 40 -17.35 7.83 -0.46
N PHE A 41 -17.72 8.97 -1.04
CA PHE A 41 -18.35 8.99 -2.36
C PHE A 41 -17.43 8.45 -3.46
N PHE A 42 -16.17 8.87 -3.45
CA PHE A 42 -15.25 8.42 -4.48
C PHE A 42 -14.91 6.94 -4.30
N GLU A 43 -14.47 6.52 -3.12
CA GLU A 43 -14.14 5.12 -2.82
C GLU A 43 -15.29 4.16 -3.15
N ASN A 44 -16.52 4.53 -2.73
CA ASN A 44 -17.65 3.61 -2.80
C ASN A 44 -18.38 3.58 -4.14
N TRP A 45 -18.26 4.64 -4.94
CA TRP A 45 -19.04 4.79 -6.19
C TRP A 45 -18.16 4.99 -7.41
N VAL A 46 -17.34 6.06 -7.42
CA VAL A 46 -16.52 6.40 -8.59
C VAL A 46 -15.36 5.42 -8.75
N GLY A 47 -14.74 5.02 -7.65
CA GLY A 47 -13.61 4.09 -7.59
C GLY A 47 -13.90 2.73 -8.24
N ASN A 48 -15.17 2.31 -8.29
CA ASN A 48 -15.57 1.09 -9.02
C ASN A 48 -15.13 1.10 -10.49
N LEU A 49 -15.15 2.27 -11.14
CA LEU A 49 -14.74 2.42 -12.55
C LEU A 49 -13.21 2.54 -12.69
N PHE A 50 -12.50 2.62 -11.57
CA PHE A 50 -11.04 2.58 -11.48
C PHE A 50 -10.50 1.26 -10.89
N GLY A 51 -11.36 0.24 -10.81
CA GLY A 51 -10.97 -1.08 -10.33
C GLY A 51 -10.89 -1.21 -8.81
N ASN A 52 -11.39 -0.23 -8.05
CA ASN A 52 -11.39 -0.29 -6.60
C ASN A 52 -12.68 -0.91 -6.06
N VAL A 53 -12.55 -1.96 -5.26
CA VAL A 53 -13.68 -2.52 -4.51
C VAL A 53 -14.13 -1.52 -3.44
N PRO A 54 -15.43 -1.15 -3.37
CA PRO A 54 -15.95 -0.26 -2.33
C PRO A 54 -15.56 -0.72 -0.93
N TYR A 55 -15.27 0.24 -0.05
CA TYR A 55 -14.85 0.03 1.33
C TYR A 55 -13.50 -0.66 1.52
N ASN A 56 -12.72 -0.93 0.46
CA ASN A 56 -11.45 -1.62 0.59
C ASN A 56 -10.41 -0.76 1.35
N PHE A 57 -10.35 0.55 1.07
CA PHE A 57 -9.49 1.47 1.82
C PHE A 57 -9.99 1.67 3.25
N THR A 58 -11.28 1.94 3.42
CA THR A 58 -11.90 2.12 4.76
C THR A 58 -11.75 0.88 5.65
N THR A 59 -11.63 -0.33 5.08
CA THR A 59 -11.54 -1.58 5.84
C THR A 59 -10.15 -2.18 5.83
N SER A 60 -9.75 -2.83 4.74
CA SER A 60 -8.51 -3.62 4.68
C SER A 60 -7.27 -2.76 4.77
N HIS A 61 -7.23 -1.62 4.08
CA HIS A 61 -6.09 -0.73 4.13
C HIS A 61 -5.88 -0.17 5.55
N MET A 62 -6.92 0.34 6.19
CA MET A 62 -6.85 0.90 7.55
C MET A 62 -6.63 -0.15 8.65
N HIS A 63 -7.26 -1.31 8.54
CA HIS A 63 -7.30 -2.27 9.64
C HIS A 63 -6.37 -3.48 9.46
N LEU A 64 -5.78 -3.66 8.28
CA LEU A 64 -4.75 -4.68 8.02
C LEU A 64 -3.43 -4.01 7.66
N HIS A 65 -3.36 -3.22 6.58
CA HIS A 65 -2.11 -2.64 6.10
C HIS A 65 -1.48 -1.65 7.10
N HIS A 66 -2.14 -0.56 7.46
CA HIS A 66 -1.59 0.40 8.44
C HIS A 66 -1.39 -0.19 9.83
N ARG A 67 -2.12 -1.24 10.18
CA ARG A 67 -1.94 -1.90 11.47
C ARG A 67 -0.70 -2.76 11.51
N LEU A 68 -0.34 -3.39 10.39
CA LEU A 68 0.72 -4.39 10.28
C LEU A 68 1.97 -3.84 9.56
N ASP A 69 1.86 -2.64 8.96
CA ASP A 69 2.95 -1.86 8.36
C ASP A 69 3.83 -2.67 7.38
N GLY A 70 3.18 -3.38 6.46
CA GLY A 70 3.86 -4.27 5.50
C GLY A 70 4.37 -5.58 6.09
N GLY A 71 4.27 -5.77 7.42
CA GLY A 71 4.72 -6.95 8.12
C GLY A 71 3.78 -8.16 8.00
N MET A 72 4.09 -9.18 8.77
CA MET A 72 3.37 -10.45 8.74
C MET A 72 1.87 -10.26 8.99
N GLY A 73 1.05 -10.88 8.15
CA GLY A 73 -0.41 -10.74 8.23
C GLY A 73 -0.98 -9.64 7.36
N ASP A 74 -0.17 -8.73 6.85
CA ASP A 74 -0.60 -7.68 5.93
C ASP A 74 -1.10 -8.26 4.61
N SER A 75 -2.07 -7.57 4.00
CA SER A 75 -2.56 -7.91 2.66
C SER A 75 -1.53 -7.62 1.57
N PHE A 76 -0.57 -6.76 1.85
CA PHE A 76 0.55 -6.37 0.99
C PHE A 76 1.87 -7.04 1.38
N TYR A 77 1.85 -8.05 2.26
CA TYR A 77 3.05 -8.72 2.72
C TYR A 77 3.89 -9.25 1.54
N MET A 78 5.17 -8.88 1.53
CA MET A 78 6.12 -9.28 0.49
C MET A 78 7.54 -9.52 1.01
N TRP A 79 7.74 -9.52 2.34
CA TRP A 79 9.09 -9.64 2.91
C TRP A 79 9.62 -11.07 2.91
N ASP A 80 8.82 -12.03 2.49
CA ASP A 80 9.23 -13.39 2.12
C ASP A 80 9.84 -13.48 0.71
N LEU A 81 9.81 -12.40 -0.07
CA LEU A 81 10.31 -12.29 -1.45
C LEU A 81 11.62 -11.49 -1.51
N ASP A 82 12.41 -11.69 -2.54
CA ASP A 82 13.54 -10.81 -2.89
C ASP A 82 13.02 -9.63 -3.73
N ARG A 83 12.98 -8.42 -3.14
CA ARG A 83 12.47 -7.24 -3.83
C ARG A 83 13.38 -6.73 -4.95
N SER A 84 14.61 -7.25 -5.06
CA SER A 84 15.50 -6.99 -6.20
C SER A 84 15.33 -7.95 -7.37
N SER A 85 14.26 -8.79 -7.34
CA SER A 85 13.99 -9.83 -8.32
C SER A 85 12.68 -9.57 -9.06
N ALA A 86 12.76 -9.41 -10.39
CA ALA A 86 11.58 -9.30 -11.24
C ALA A 86 10.72 -10.58 -11.22
N TRP A 87 11.33 -11.74 -10.98
CA TRP A 87 10.58 -12.98 -10.83
C TRP A 87 9.75 -13.00 -9.55
N ASP A 88 10.32 -12.57 -8.42
CA ASP A 88 9.61 -12.49 -7.16
C ASP A 88 8.50 -11.42 -7.20
N PHE A 89 8.72 -10.33 -7.96
CA PHE A 89 7.66 -9.38 -8.26
C PHE A 89 6.47 -10.04 -8.97
N LEU A 90 6.71 -10.90 -9.96
CA LEU A 90 5.62 -11.62 -10.62
C LEU A 90 4.85 -12.55 -9.67
N LEU A 91 5.50 -13.09 -8.63
CA LEU A 91 4.84 -13.86 -7.57
C LEU A 91 4.04 -12.97 -6.62
N PHE A 92 4.39 -11.70 -6.51
CA PHE A 92 3.67 -10.72 -5.69
C PHE A 92 2.37 -10.24 -6.35
N VAL A 93 2.33 -10.10 -7.68
CA VAL A 93 1.15 -9.59 -8.41
C VAL A 93 -0.15 -10.35 -8.06
N PRO A 94 -0.20 -11.69 -8.01
CA PRO A 94 -1.40 -12.42 -7.58
C PRO A 94 -1.86 -12.11 -6.16
N ARG A 95 -0.95 -11.76 -5.24
CA ARG A 95 -1.30 -11.36 -3.86
C ARG A 95 -2.01 -10.02 -3.89
N ILE A 96 -1.49 -9.06 -4.66
CA ILE A 96 -2.15 -7.76 -4.85
C ILE A 96 -3.50 -7.93 -5.54
N PHE A 97 -3.60 -8.78 -6.57
CA PHE A 97 -4.89 -9.07 -7.19
C PHE A 97 -5.89 -9.61 -6.16
N SER A 98 -5.49 -10.56 -5.31
CA SER A 98 -6.35 -11.12 -4.26
C SER A 98 -6.81 -10.06 -3.25
N HIS A 99 -5.96 -9.05 -2.95
CA HIS A 99 -6.33 -7.89 -2.16
C HIS A 99 -7.31 -6.97 -2.91
N MET A 100 -7.00 -6.63 -4.17
CA MET A 100 -7.83 -5.72 -4.97
C MET A 100 -9.25 -6.24 -5.16
N VAL A 101 -9.43 -7.54 -5.32
CA VAL A 101 -10.76 -8.17 -5.39
C VAL A 101 -11.41 -8.41 -4.03
N GLY A 102 -10.75 -8.06 -2.94
CA GLY A 102 -11.23 -8.17 -1.56
C GLY A 102 -11.12 -9.56 -0.93
N VAL A 103 -10.68 -10.58 -1.66
CA VAL A 103 -10.72 -11.99 -1.20
C VAL A 103 -9.76 -12.23 -0.03
N SER A 104 -8.50 -11.80 -0.14
CA SER A 104 -7.51 -11.99 0.93
C SER A 104 -7.92 -11.29 2.22
N SER A 105 -8.43 -10.06 2.11
CA SER A 105 -8.88 -9.26 3.24
C SER A 105 -10.14 -9.84 3.90
N LEU A 106 -11.12 -10.29 3.11
CA LEU A 106 -12.28 -11.01 3.64
C LEU A 106 -11.88 -12.26 4.41
N ALA A 107 -10.95 -13.05 3.88
CA ALA A 107 -10.47 -14.25 4.58
C ALA A 107 -9.81 -13.91 5.93
N LYS A 108 -9.00 -12.83 5.98
CA LYS A 108 -8.36 -12.36 7.21
C LYS A 108 -9.36 -11.83 8.23
N PHE A 109 -10.31 -10.99 7.82
CA PHE A 109 -11.39 -10.51 8.72
C PHE A 109 -12.26 -11.66 9.22
N TRP A 110 -12.58 -12.64 8.37
CA TRP A 110 -13.34 -13.82 8.78
C TRP A 110 -12.64 -14.63 9.87
N ARG A 111 -11.33 -14.84 9.76
CA ARG A 111 -10.54 -15.53 10.79
C ARG A 111 -10.55 -14.79 12.13
N GLN A 112 -10.62 -13.47 12.10
CA GLN A 112 -10.62 -12.60 13.28
C GLN A 112 -12.02 -12.15 13.74
N ARG A 113 -13.09 -12.72 13.18
CA ARG A 113 -14.48 -12.27 13.39
C ARG A 113 -14.99 -12.39 14.83
N ALA A 114 -14.27 -13.06 15.73
CA ALA A 114 -14.54 -13.01 17.15
C ALA A 114 -14.39 -11.61 17.75
N SER A 115 -13.57 -10.74 17.14
CA SER A 115 -13.51 -9.32 17.44
C SER A 115 -14.71 -8.61 16.80
N PRO A 116 -15.53 -7.86 17.59
CA PRO A 116 -16.65 -7.08 17.03
C PRO A 116 -16.22 -6.10 15.93
N LEU A 117 -15.02 -5.51 16.07
CA LEU A 117 -14.46 -4.61 15.06
C LEU A 117 -14.19 -5.36 13.76
N MET A 118 -13.47 -6.49 13.81
CA MET A 118 -13.13 -7.26 12.61
C MET A 118 -14.36 -7.87 11.95
N CYS A 119 -15.34 -8.29 12.73
CA CYS A 119 -16.65 -8.74 12.23
C CYS A 119 -17.37 -7.63 11.45
N LYS A 120 -17.37 -6.40 11.97
CA LYS A 120 -17.92 -5.24 11.27
C LYS A 120 -17.20 -4.97 9.95
N GLN A 121 -15.85 -5.00 9.95
CA GLN A 121 -15.06 -4.79 8.73
C GLN A 121 -15.30 -5.88 7.69
N PHE A 122 -15.47 -7.13 8.12
CA PHE A 122 -15.83 -8.23 7.24
C PHE A 122 -17.13 -7.95 6.47
N TYR A 123 -18.22 -7.61 7.17
CA TYR A 123 -19.50 -7.35 6.51
C TYR A 123 -19.49 -6.10 5.65
N LEU A 124 -18.75 -5.08 6.05
CA LEU A 124 -18.61 -3.85 5.26
C LEU A 124 -17.88 -4.13 3.94
N LEU A 125 -16.74 -4.84 3.99
CA LEU A 125 -16.00 -5.23 2.80
C LEU A 125 -16.80 -6.23 1.94
N LEU A 126 -17.48 -7.20 2.54
CA LEU A 126 -18.33 -8.15 1.81
C LEU A 126 -19.39 -7.42 0.99
N ARG A 127 -20.04 -6.40 1.57
CA ARG A 127 -20.97 -5.52 0.84
C ARG A 127 -20.27 -4.87 -0.36
N GLY A 128 -19.06 -4.35 -0.21
CA GLY A 128 -18.28 -3.77 -1.30
C GLY A 128 -17.98 -4.77 -2.41
N VAL A 129 -17.55 -5.96 -2.03
CA VAL A 129 -17.27 -7.06 -2.97
C VAL A 129 -18.54 -7.46 -3.75
N LEU A 130 -19.68 -7.56 -3.09
CA LEU A 130 -20.95 -7.85 -3.77
C LEU A 130 -21.36 -6.73 -4.73
N ILE A 131 -21.20 -5.47 -4.35
CA ILE A 131 -21.44 -4.33 -5.25
C ILE A 131 -20.50 -4.41 -6.46
N PHE A 132 -19.21 -4.60 -6.25
CA PHE A 132 -18.22 -4.60 -7.31
C PHE A 132 -18.42 -5.75 -8.30
N TRP A 133 -18.68 -6.97 -7.83
CA TRP A 133 -18.74 -8.17 -8.68
C TRP A 133 -20.10 -8.46 -9.26
N PHE A 134 -21.19 -7.96 -8.69
CA PHE A 134 -22.53 -8.29 -9.15
C PHE A 134 -23.35 -7.05 -9.54
N VAL A 135 -23.40 -6.03 -8.70
CA VAL A 135 -24.27 -4.85 -8.96
C VAL A 135 -23.66 -4.00 -10.08
N THR A 136 -22.39 -3.64 -9.98
CA THR A 136 -21.72 -2.76 -10.97
C THR A 136 -21.74 -3.39 -12.37
N PRO A 137 -21.22 -4.62 -12.59
CA PRO A 137 -21.24 -5.23 -13.91
C PRO A 137 -22.66 -5.56 -14.38
N GLY A 138 -23.55 -5.91 -13.49
CA GLY A 138 -24.97 -6.15 -13.84
C GLY A 138 -25.65 -4.90 -14.39
N LEU A 139 -25.43 -3.74 -13.78
CA LEU A 139 -25.95 -2.45 -14.25
C LEU A 139 -25.30 -2.05 -15.58
N LEU A 140 -23.97 -2.12 -15.69
CA LEU A 140 -23.24 -1.79 -16.92
C LEU A 140 -23.71 -2.66 -18.09
N TYR A 141 -23.81 -3.97 -17.89
CA TYR A 141 -24.29 -4.89 -18.91
C TYR A 141 -25.77 -4.70 -19.21
N GLY A 142 -26.59 -4.46 -18.20
CA GLY A 142 -28.03 -4.20 -18.33
C GLY A 142 -28.34 -3.02 -19.26
N VAL A 143 -27.53 -1.95 -19.15
CA VAL A 143 -27.66 -0.74 -19.98
C VAL A 143 -27.05 -0.91 -21.37
N THR A 144 -25.86 -1.48 -21.47
CA THR A 144 -25.08 -1.48 -22.73
C THR A 144 -25.27 -2.73 -23.57
N ARG A 145 -25.66 -3.84 -22.97
CA ARG A 145 -25.75 -5.18 -23.59
C ARG A 145 -24.44 -5.61 -24.29
N SER A 146 -23.32 -5.00 -23.93
CA SER A 146 -22.01 -5.22 -24.56
C SER A 146 -21.01 -5.82 -23.58
N PRO A 147 -20.60 -7.09 -23.76
CA PRO A 147 -19.52 -7.70 -22.98
C PRO A 147 -18.18 -6.97 -23.18
N PHE A 148 -17.94 -6.44 -24.38
CA PHE A 148 -16.74 -5.67 -24.68
C PHE A 148 -16.71 -4.36 -23.88
N PHE A 149 -17.83 -3.66 -23.79
CA PHE A 149 -17.92 -2.46 -22.97
C PHE A 149 -17.65 -2.80 -21.50
N LEU A 150 -18.24 -3.87 -20.99
CA LEU A 150 -18.00 -4.34 -19.62
C LEU A 150 -16.52 -4.64 -19.36
N PHE A 151 -15.85 -5.34 -20.29
CA PHE A 151 -14.42 -5.60 -20.19
C PHE A 151 -13.62 -4.29 -20.09
N VAL A 152 -13.86 -3.34 -21.01
CA VAL A 152 -13.09 -2.09 -21.11
C VAL A 152 -13.30 -1.15 -19.93
N VAL A 153 -14.53 -1.08 -19.38
CA VAL A 153 -14.89 -0.06 -18.38
C VAL A 153 -14.79 -0.58 -16.95
N TRP A 154 -14.77 -1.89 -16.77
CA TRP A 154 -14.81 -2.49 -15.42
C TRP A 154 -13.65 -3.47 -15.19
N LEU A 155 -13.45 -4.48 -16.04
CA LEU A 155 -12.43 -5.51 -15.79
C LEU A 155 -11.02 -5.01 -16.11
N GLN A 156 -10.83 -4.32 -17.24
CA GLN A 156 -9.54 -3.77 -17.61
C GLN A 156 -8.99 -2.74 -16.59
N PRO A 157 -9.79 -1.81 -16.05
CA PRO A 157 -9.37 -0.94 -14.95
C PRO A 157 -8.87 -1.73 -13.73
N LEU A 158 -9.57 -2.80 -13.32
CA LEU A 158 -9.13 -3.65 -12.21
C LEU A 158 -7.76 -4.28 -12.48
N LEU A 159 -7.54 -4.83 -13.67
CA LEU A 159 -6.26 -5.47 -14.03
C LEU A 159 -5.12 -4.45 -14.08
N CYS A 160 -5.35 -3.30 -14.71
CA CYS A 160 -4.36 -2.21 -14.79
C CYS A 160 -4.05 -1.66 -13.40
N MET A 161 -5.06 -1.41 -12.58
CA MET A 161 -4.87 -0.90 -11.22
C MET A 161 -4.15 -1.93 -10.34
N THR A 162 -4.43 -3.22 -10.50
CA THR A 162 -3.72 -4.29 -9.77
C THR A 162 -2.22 -4.25 -10.08
N PHE A 163 -1.85 -4.15 -11.35
CA PHE A 163 -0.45 -4.08 -11.74
C PHE A 163 0.21 -2.79 -11.25
N PHE A 164 -0.46 -1.66 -11.42
CA PHE A 164 0.00 -0.37 -10.91
C PHE A 164 0.26 -0.41 -9.41
N LEU A 165 -0.73 -0.88 -8.63
CA LEU A 165 -0.60 -1.00 -7.19
C LEU A 165 0.52 -1.98 -6.79
N ALA A 166 0.71 -3.06 -7.54
CA ALA A 166 1.81 -3.98 -7.29
C ALA A 166 3.18 -3.28 -7.41
N VAL A 167 3.39 -2.49 -8.47
CA VAL A 167 4.64 -1.73 -8.67
C VAL A 167 4.83 -0.67 -7.58
N VAL A 168 3.78 0.06 -7.26
CA VAL A 168 3.81 1.14 -6.25
C VAL A 168 4.13 0.59 -4.86
N ASN A 169 3.44 -0.47 -4.43
CA ASN A 169 3.74 -1.09 -3.12
C ASN A 169 5.10 -1.76 -3.09
N TRP A 170 5.53 -2.37 -4.20
CA TRP A 170 6.87 -2.91 -4.32
C TRP A 170 7.93 -1.86 -4.09
N GLY A 171 7.73 -0.64 -4.61
CA GLY A 171 8.60 0.50 -4.36
C GLY A 171 8.53 0.99 -2.92
N PHE A 172 7.33 1.33 -2.43
CA PHE A 172 7.14 1.98 -1.13
C PHE A 172 7.62 1.15 0.06
N HIS A 173 7.54 -0.19 -0.01
CA HIS A 173 7.89 -1.10 1.08
C HIS A 173 9.03 -2.07 0.74
N ALA A 174 9.88 -1.72 -0.24
CA ALA A 174 10.97 -2.59 -0.71
C ALA A 174 12.02 -2.90 0.34
N PHE A 175 12.28 -1.95 1.24
CA PHE A 175 13.41 -2.01 2.16
C PHE A 175 12.97 -2.45 3.54
N VAL A 176 13.69 -3.42 4.10
CA VAL A 176 13.42 -3.92 5.45
C VAL A 176 14.66 -3.74 6.32
N HIS A 177 14.46 -3.18 7.48
CA HIS A 177 15.45 -3.15 8.54
C HIS A 177 14.77 -3.46 9.87
N LEU A 178 15.33 -4.42 10.58
CA LEU A 178 14.95 -4.74 11.95
C LEU A 178 16.01 -4.17 12.89
N ASP A 179 15.59 -3.59 13.98
CA ASP A 179 16.49 -3.10 15.01
C ASP A 179 17.10 -4.24 15.83
N GLU A 180 17.92 -3.92 16.82
CA GLU A 180 18.56 -4.87 17.73
C GLU A 180 17.59 -5.75 18.55
N ASN A 181 16.30 -5.32 18.62
CA ASN A 181 15.23 -6.07 19.28
C ASN A 181 14.41 -6.91 18.27
N GLY A 182 14.77 -6.87 16.98
CA GLY A 182 14.00 -7.50 15.90
C GLY A 182 12.70 -6.75 15.56
N GLU A 183 12.59 -5.47 15.94
CA GLU A 183 11.43 -4.65 15.57
C GLU A 183 11.68 -3.88 14.27
N GLN A 184 10.61 -3.63 13.57
CA GLN A 184 10.64 -2.88 12.30
C GLN A 184 11.07 -1.43 12.51
N VAL A 185 12.01 -0.97 11.70
CA VAL A 185 12.43 0.43 11.66
C VAL A 185 11.56 1.19 10.65
N ALA A 186 10.52 1.86 11.12
CA ALA A 186 9.49 2.51 10.30
C ALA A 186 10.08 3.46 9.24
N CYS A 187 11.11 4.25 9.56
CA CYS A 187 11.75 5.15 8.60
C CYS A 187 12.58 4.46 7.51
N VAL A 188 12.72 3.13 7.58
CA VAL A 188 13.34 2.32 6.52
C VAL A 188 12.28 1.54 5.76
N ASN A 189 11.29 0.97 6.46
CA ASN A 189 10.32 0.04 5.89
C ASN A 189 9.24 0.73 5.04
N SER A 190 9.06 2.03 5.23
CA SER A 190 8.29 2.90 4.33
C SER A 190 9.17 4.04 3.86
N LEU A 191 9.04 4.47 2.61
CA LEU A 191 9.91 5.48 2.04
C LEU A 191 9.23 6.86 1.89
N THR A 192 10.06 7.87 1.65
CA THR A 192 9.64 9.21 1.22
C THR A 192 10.39 9.61 -0.04
N ILE A 193 9.72 10.28 -0.97
CA ILE A 193 10.33 10.87 -2.17
C ILE A 193 10.19 12.39 -2.08
N LEU A 194 11.33 13.08 -2.08
CA LEU A 194 11.39 14.53 -2.13
C LEU A 194 11.33 14.97 -3.59
N ASP A 195 10.54 16.01 -3.88
CA ASP A 195 10.39 16.54 -5.25
C ASP A 195 10.05 15.45 -6.27
N GLY A 196 9.13 14.54 -5.89
CA GLY A 196 8.70 13.44 -6.73
C GLY A 196 8.04 13.90 -8.03
N LEU A 197 8.28 13.16 -9.12
CA LEU A 197 7.87 13.57 -10.47
C LEU A 197 6.38 13.39 -10.74
N ASP A 198 5.70 12.57 -9.95
CA ASP A 198 4.30 12.16 -10.14
C ASP A 198 3.49 12.11 -8.84
N ASP A 199 3.93 12.84 -7.81
CA ASP A 199 3.20 12.91 -6.54
C ASP A 199 1.74 13.27 -6.73
N SER A 200 0.89 12.53 -6.06
CA SER A 200 -0.56 12.74 -6.05
C SER A 200 -1.06 12.77 -4.61
N PHE A 201 -1.56 13.93 -4.17
CA PHE A 201 -2.10 14.11 -2.82
C PHE A 201 -1.13 13.73 -1.69
N GLY A 202 0.18 14.01 -1.86
CA GLY A 202 1.22 13.77 -0.87
C GLY A 202 1.45 12.28 -0.60
N GLU A 203 1.29 11.43 -1.61
CA GLU A 203 1.54 9.99 -1.48
C GLU A 203 3.04 9.68 -1.37
N ASP A 204 3.87 10.55 -1.94
CA ASP A 204 5.33 10.48 -1.84
C ASP A 204 5.86 10.65 -0.40
N ASP A 205 5.07 11.26 0.49
CA ASP A 205 5.32 11.28 1.94
C ASP A 205 4.88 9.97 2.64
N HIS A 206 5.12 8.82 2.03
CA HIS A 206 4.58 7.54 2.47
C HIS A 206 5.06 7.11 3.86
N MET A 207 6.33 7.39 4.19
CA MET A 207 6.89 7.19 5.53
C MET A 207 6.10 7.97 6.60
N ALA A 208 5.86 9.25 6.38
CA ALA A 208 5.10 10.09 7.29
C ALA A 208 3.62 9.70 7.34
N HIS A 209 3.07 9.23 6.21
CA HIS A 209 1.72 8.70 6.12
C HIS A 209 1.55 7.43 6.97
N HIS A 210 2.48 6.48 6.95
CA HIS A 210 2.45 5.31 7.84
C HIS A 210 2.63 5.66 9.31
N TYR A 211 3.48 6.64 9.62
CA TYR A 211 3.68 7.13 10.98
C TYR A 211 2.41 7.78 11.56
N SER A 212 1.67 8.53 10.75
CA SER A 212 0.44 9.22 11.16
C SER A 212 -0.64 9.16 10.07
N PRO A 213 -1.29 8.02 9.88
CA PRO A 213 -2.17 7.76 8.73
C PRO A 213 -3.43 8.63 8.66
N GLN A 214 -3.83 9.26 9.76
CA GLN A 214 -4.98 10.17 9.81
C GLN A 214 -4.61 11.63 9.55
N THR A 215 -3.32 11.93 9.37
CA THR A 215 -2.88 13.28 9.06
C THR A 215 -3.27 13.65 7.63
N TRP A 216 -3.85 14.84 7.49
CA TRP A 216 -4.18 15.34 6.15
C TRP A 216 -2.90 15.54 5.33
N TYR A 217 -2.92 15.14 4.08
CA TYR A 217 -1.74 15.06 3.22
C TYR A 217 -0.92 16.37 3.12
N THR A 218 -1.55 17.54 3.22
CA THR A 218 -0.82 18.83 3.22
C THR A 218 -0.02 19.08 4.50
N LYS A 219 -0.12 18.22 5.51
CA LYS A 219 0.56 18.34 6.80
C LYS A 219 1.53 17.18 7.09
N THR A 220 1.66 16.24 6.17
CA THR A 220 2.54 15.06 6.36
C THR A 220 4.00 15.45 6.55
N HIS A 221 4.47 16.50 5.85
CA HIS A 221 5.81 17.03 5.98
C HIS A 221 6.19 17.47 7.42
N GLU A 222 5.21 17.85 8.24
CA GLU A 222 5.45 18.18 9.66
C GLU A 222 5.92 16.96 10.47
N PHE A 223 5.59 15.75 10.03
CA PHE A 223 5.99 14.51 10.68
C PHE A 223 7.37 14.03 10.26
N GLN A 224 7.84 14.36 9.06
CA GLN A 224 9.21 14.05 8.63
C GLN A 224 10.24 14.68 9.58
N ALA A 225 9.98 15.91 10.04
CA ALA A 225 10.84 16.58 11.02
C ALA A 225 10.95 15.80 12.35
N LYS A 226 9.87 15.15 12.78
CA LYS A 226 9.86 14.33 14.00
C LYS A 226 10.65 13.03 13.84
N MET A 227 10.68 12.48 12.62
CA MET A 227 11.42 11.26 12.30
C MET A 227 12.90 11.51 11.96
N HIS A 228 13.34 12.76 11.89
CA HIS A 228 14.68 13.13 11.41
C HIS A 228 15.80 12.42 12.16
N VAL A 229 15.69 12.27 13.47
CA VAL A 229 16.72 11.59 14.30
C VAL A 229 16.87 10.13 13.88
N ASP A 230 15.75 9.43 13.67
CA ASP A 230 15.75 8.03 13.25
C ASP A 230 16.18 7.89 11.78
N ILE A 231 15.80 8.83 10.92
CA ILE A 231 16.26 8.88 9.51
C ILE A 231 17.78 9.00 9.45
N VAL A 232 18.39 9.83 10.27
CA VAL A 232 19.86 9.97 10.34
C VAL A 232 20.48 8.71 10.94
N LYS A 233 19.96 8.20 12.05
CA LYS A 233 20.48 7.02 12.76
C LYS A 233 20.49 5.77 11.91
N TYR A 234 19.38 5.51 11.22
CA TYR A 234 19.16 4.28 10.47
C TYR A 234 19.36 4.44 8.96
N HIS A 235 19.84 5.57 8.48
CA HIS A 235 19.89 5.88 7.04
C HIS A 235 18.54 5.58 6.37
N GLY A 236 17.51 6.33 6.78
CA GLY A 236 16.13 6.11 6.37
C GLY A 236 15.92 6.13 4.86
N SER A 237 14.87 5.51 4.40
CA SER A 237 14.53 5.36 2.97
C SER A 237 14.00 6.66 2.38
N VAL A 238 14.89 7.66 2.22
CA VAL A 238 14.56 8.96 1.62
C VAL A 238 15.18 9.04 0.23
N PHE A 239 14.35 9.34 -0.77
CA PHE A 239 14.74 9.47 -2.17
C PHE A 239 14.34 10.84 -2.70
N LYS A 240 14.81 11.22 -3.91
CA LYS A 240 14.47 12.49 -4.54
C LYS A 240 14.39 12.38 -6.05
N GLU A 241 13.62 13.29 -6.66
CA GLU A 241 13.60 13.52 -8.10
C GLU A 241 13.37 12.23 -8.92
N VAL A 242 12.49 11.38 -8.44
CA VAL A 242 12.14 10.10 -9.07
C VAL A 242 10.64 9.85 -8.91
N SER A 243 10.01 9.15 -9.85
CA SER A 243 8.65 8.66 -9.64
C SER A 243 8.67 7.35 -8.85
N ILE A 244 7.64 7.09 -8.04
CA ILE A 244 7.54 5.82 -7.31
C ILE A 244 7.52 4.62 -8.27
N VAL A 245 6.92 4.78 -9.44
CA VAL A 245 6.88 3.73 -10.47
C VAL A 245 8.28 3.45 -11.02
N GLU A 246 9.05 4.50 -11.35
CA GLU A 246 10.44 4.33 -11.78
C GLU A 246 11.29 3.69 -10.68
N LEU A 247 11.17 4.17 -9.45
CA LEU A 247 11.90 3.62 -8.31
C LEU A 247 11.58 2.13 -8.10
N GLY A 248 10.30 1.74 -8.18
CA GLY A 248 9.88 0.35 -8.11
C GLY A 248 10.55 -0.53 -9.17
N PHE A 249 10.63 -0.05 -10.40
CA PHE A 249 11.35 -0.77 -11.47
C PHE A 249 12.87 -0.80 -11.24
N LEU A 250 13.48 0.29 -10.81
CA LEU A 250 14.92 0.32 -10.51
C LEU A 250 15.28 -0.72 -9.43
N ILE A 251 14.47 -0.83 -8.39
CA ILE A 251 14.63 -1.82 -7.32
C ILE A 251 14.46 -3.23 -7.88
N MET A 252 13.36 -3.49 -8.59
CA MET A 252 13.02 -4.79 -9.19
C MET A 252 14.12 -5.32 -10.11
N PHE A 253 14.80 -4.43 -10.84
CA PHE A 253 15.89 -4.77 -11.74
C PHE A 253 17.28 -4.59 -11.10
N ASN A 254 17.37 -4.54 -9.76
CA ASN A 254 18.65 -4.49 -9.01
C ASN A 254 19.55 -3.32 -9.42
N GLN A 255 18.99 -2.14 -9.74
CA GLN A 255 19.72 -0.95 -10.19
C GLN A 255 20.13 -0.05 -9.01
N PHE A 256 20.67 -0.64 -7.92
CA PHE A 256 20.93 0.08 -6.67
C PHE A 256 22.05 1.11 -6.80
N GLU A 257 23.04 0.89 -7.67
CA GLU A 257 24.10 1.87 -7.95
C GLU A 257 23.49 3.15 -8.54
N ARG A 258 22.58 3.02 -9.49
CA ARG A 258 21.86 4.17 -10.08
C ARG A 258 20.98 4.87 -9.03
N ILE A 259 20.29 4.12 -8.17
CA ILE A 259 19.47 4.68 -7.10
C ILE A 259 20.37 5.47 -6.12
N ALA A 260 21.49 4.89 -5.70
CA ALA A 260 22.42 5.52 -4.78
C ALA A 260 23.05 6.80 -5.34
N GLU A 261 23.42 6.79 -6.63
CA GLU A 261 24.06 7.93 -7.28
C GLU A 261 23.10 9.11 -7.51
N LYS A 262 21.85 8.82 -7.90
CA LYS A 262 20.94 9.84 -8.41
C LYS A 262 19.81 10.21 -7.46
N HIS A 263 19.33 9.26 -6.69
CA HIS A 263 18.05 9.41 -6.02
C HIS A 263 18.12 9.32 -4.50
N PHE A 264 19.01 8.52 -3.92
CA PHE A 264 19.07 8.36 -2.46
C PHE A 264 19.58 9.63 -1.77
N VAL A 265 18.96 10.00 -0.64
CA VAL A 265 19.34 11.15 0.18
C VAL A 265 19.93 10.65 1.50
N ASP A 266 21.25 10.63 1.63
CA ASP A 266 21.91 10.33 2.91
C ASP A 266 21.90 11.56 3.83
N HIS A 267 20.95 11.61 4.75
CA HIS A 267 20.87 12.68 5.76
C HIS A 267 22.03 12.67 6.75
N SER A 268 22.69 11.54 6.95
CA SER A 268 23.87 11.44 7.81
C SER A 268 25.13 12.00 7.15
N ARG A 269 25.17 12.01 5.81
CA ARG A 269 26.33 12.39 4.98
C ARG A 269 27.59 11.58 5.28
N THR A 270 27.43 10.33 5.71
CA THR A 270 28.55 9.48 6.13
C THR A 270 28.84 8.35 5.15
N LEU A 271 27.89 8.00 4.27
CA LEU A 271 27.99 6.87 3.37
C LEU A 271 28.53 7.29 1.99
N SER A 272 29.43 6.47 1.43
CA SER A 272 29.76 6.54 0.01
C SER A 272 28.63 5.96 -0.84
N CYS A 273 28.59 6.33 -2.12
CA CYS A 273 27.60 5.82 -3.08
C CYS A 273 27.57 4.28 -3.11
N GLN A 274 28.75 3.63 -3.07
CA GLN A 274 28.84 2.17 -3.03
C GLN A 274 28.24 1.58 -1.74
N GLN A 275 28.51 2.18 -0.59
CA GLN A 275 27.95 1.75 0.68
C GLN A 275 26.42 1.90 0.70
N VAL A 276 25.87 2.97 0.11
CA VAL A 276 24.43 3.15 -0.07
C VAL A 276 23.86 2.04 -0.96
N ALA A 277 24.47 1.77 -2.12
CA ALA A 277 23.98 0.72 -3.02
C ALA A 277 23.97 -0.66 -2.34
N ASP A 278 25.02 -1.00 -1.60
CA ASP A 278 25.13 -2.28 -0.90
C ASP A 278 24.13 -2.38 0.26
N MET A 279 23.92 -1.29 1.00
CA MET A 279 22.91 -1.20 2.05
C MET A 279 21.49 -1.40 1.48
N LEU A 280 21.12 -0.68 0.43
CA LEU A 280 19.79 -0.79 -0.19
C LEU A 280 19.58 -2.19 -0.75
N ARG A 281 20.57 -2.77 -1.41
CA ARG A 281 20.52 -4.14 -1.92
C ARG A 281 20.33 -5.15 -0.80
N SER A 282 21.06 -5.00 0.30
CA SER A 282 20.90 -5.86 1.48
C SER A 282 19.48 -5.77 2.02
N ARG A 283 18.96 -4.56 2.23
CA ARG A 283 17.61 -4.32 2.75
C ARG A 283 16.49 -4.86 1.85
N ALA A 284 16.68 -4.79 0.53
CA ALA A 284 15.73 -5.33 -0.43
C ALA A 284 15.70 -6.88 -0.44
N ARG A 285 16.74 -7.53 0.08
CA ARG A 285 16.88 -8.98 0.14
C ARG A 285 16.58 -9.58 1.51
N VAL A 286 16.38 -8.76 2.54
CA VAL A 286 15.99 -9.26 3.86
C VAL A 286 14.67 -10.02 3.72
N LYS A 287 14.67 -11.25 4.20
CA LYS A 287 13.48 -12.08 4.34
C LYS A 287 13.19 -12.22 5.82
N GLU A 288 12.06 -11.69 6.25
CA GLU A 288 11.67 -11.74 7.65
C GLU A 288 11.15 -13.14 8.03
N ILE A 289 10.32 -13.73 7.17
CA ILE A 289 9.64 -14.99 7.44
C ILE A 289 9.36 -15.70 6.11
N GLU A 290 9.55 -17.02 6.12
CA GLU A 290 9.12 -17.89 5.04
C GLU A 290 7.60 -18.12 5.09
N TYR A 291 7.01 -18.51 3.96
CA TYR A 291 5.56 -18.65 3.80
C TYR A 291 4.92 -19.65 4.76
N ASP A 292 5.62 -20.75 5.07
CA ASP A 292 5.13 -21.79 5.98
C ASP A 292 5.03 -21.27 7.41
N ASP A 293 6.02 -20.50 7.86
CA ASP A 293 6.01 -19.86 9.19
C ASP A 293 4.87 -18.84 9.30
N TYR A 294 4.53 -18.17 8.20
CA TYR A 294 3.40 -17.24 8.17
C TYR A 294 2.05 -17.94 8.35
N LEU A 295 1.85 -19.11 7.74
CA LEU A 295 0.62 -19.89 7.92
C LEU A 295 0.48 -20.43 9.35
N ASP A 296 1.57 -20.88 9.95
CA ASP A 296 1.58 -21.36 11.32
C ASP A 296 1.38 -20.21 12.31
N TRP A 297 2.00 -19.06 12.09
CA TRP A 297 1.76 -17.85 12.85
C TRP A 297 0.27 -17.41 12.80
N LEU A 298 -0.38 -17.48 11.64
CA LEU A 298 -1.82 -17.20 11.53
C LEU A 298 -2.67 -18.20 12.31
N ARG A 299 -2.33 -19.49 12.27
CA ARG A 299 -3.04 -20.55 13.01
C ARG A 299 -2.93 -20.35 14.52
N GLU A 300 -1.80 -19.90 15.00
CA GLU A 300 -1.52 -19.65 16.41
C GLU A 300 -2.08 -18.31 16.95
N GLY A 301 -2.77 -17.55 16.12
CA GLY A 301 -3.31 -16.23 16.50
C GLY A 301 -2.21 -15.16 16.65
N GLY A 302 -1.25 -15.17 15.75
CA GLY A 302 -0.03 -14.37 15.78
C GLY A 302 -0.22 -12.87 16.01
N GLU A 303 -1.31 -12.27 15.48
CA GLU A 303 -1.64 -10.87 15.74
C GLU A 303 -1.90 -10.59 17.23
N ALA A 304 -2.54 -11.54 17.93
CA ALA A 304 -2.77 -11.42 19.37
C ALA A 304 -1.46 -11.54 20.17
N LYS A 305 -0.52 -12.36 19.69
CA LYS A 305 0.82 -12.48 20.29
C LYS A 305 1.65 -11.23 20.04
N ALA A 306 1.64 -10.70 18.82
CA ALA A 306 2.34 -9.46 18.47
C ALA A 306 1.80 -8.25 19.25
N ALA A 307 0.48 -8.13 19.39
CA ALA A 307 -0.14 -7.07 20.19
C ALA A 307 0.21 -7.19 21.69
N LYS A 308 0.27 -8.41 22.24
CA LYS A 308 0.71 -8.65 23.61
C LYS A 308 2.19 -8.35 23.82
N ALA A 309 3.04 -8.67 22.85
CA ALA A 309 4.47 -8.37 22.91
C ALA A 309 4.71 -6.83 22.87
N LYS A 310 3.98 -6.09 22.02
CA LYS A 310 4.04 -4.61 22.02
C LYS A 310 3.56 -4.00 23.35
N LEU A 311 2.49 -4.53 23.94
CA LEU A 311 1.99 -4.08 25.26
C LEU A 311 2.97 -4.42 26.40
N ALA A 312 3.60 -5.58 26.37
CA ALA A 312 4.57 -5.99 27.38
C ALA A 312 5.89 -5.18 27.33
N LYS A 313 6.23 -4.60 26.18
CA LYS A 313 7.40 -3.73 26.01
C LYS A 313 7.10 -2.25 26.30
N ALA A 314 5.82 -1.85 26.33
CA ALA A 314 5.39 -0.48 26.64
C ALA A 314 5.19 -0.24 28.15
N ASN A 315 5.24 -1.29 28.97
CA ASN A 315 5.23 -1.28 30.43
C ASN A 315 6.62 -1.60 30.99
#